data_d82828db17d5ecf3c5a09c449dc84f41
#
_entry.id   d82828db17d5ecf3c5a09c449dc84f41
#
_cell.length_a   1.000
_cell.length_b   1.000
_cell.length_c   1.000
_cell.angle_alpha   90.00
_cell.angle_beta   90.00
_cell.angle_gamma   90.00
#
_symmetry.space_group_name_H-M   'P 1'
#
loop_
_entity.id
_entity.type
_entity.pdbx_description
1 polymer ?
#
loop_
_entity_poly.entity_id
_entity_poly.type
_entity_poly.pdbx_seq_one_letter_code
_entity_poly.pdbx_strand_id
1 'polypeptide(L)'
;MSERTEGRILLVDNERLARFAISALLKTSRFEVTAVESPEKGLAELQAHPYDLVLSDVMMGTMDGFAFREAVRGFNAHIPIVFLTALVHSPTNQLQERIAADVHSSYVPKNARRDVLLARIRQAVSGYRAEREAAELKAALRADLEVAAHVQSALLPPPVALGPKLFYSALSCPHDIVTGDFCHWKKLTDEAGVLVFGDISGHGTSAALAMAAVVSHLKGLAASEGVRQRRPHLICRDLDRFIRQNLRDVCYLAGTVLFADFGAKKIRYLNAGGPEPLCFARSDASRIELNPGRRGGLPMGLMDGATYDEADVVEASFPSDALFCLHSDGYSDLSTDAAGEERLPPEMLSDIIAELVRGASGTLDLASLPYRLNALLRDMGYVHAHDDRHFLVAGRSMAGGVRFLRAVPMDDPAEIDRAVEDAARWAAARKCPEVVVARLELLLGEHLANVRGHALTEARRRSEVVALEIRPAAGDLEVCAWDRGTRWEGDLSEVAPHPDLALDAQNAAFAARGRGFAILRKVARSIAYERFEGLNKYTFLLEAKAGGGG
;
A
#
# COMPACT_ATOMS: atom_id res chain seq x y z
N MET A 1 -48.17 -10.39 -7.88
CA MET A 1 -46.77 -10.67 -8.27
C MET A 1 -46.48 -9.74 -9.44
N SER A 2 -45.66 -8.71 -9.26
CA SER A 2 -45.23 -7.83 -10.34
C SER A 2 -44.45 -8.67 -11.37
N GLU A 3 -44.95 -8.78 -12.60
CA GLU A 3 -44.25 -9.48 -13.67
C GLU A 3 -42.91 -8.76 -13.92
N ARG A 4 -41.80 -9.42 -13.63
CA ARG A 4 -40.45 -8.88 -13.86
C ARG A 4 -40.27 -8.63 -15.37
N THR A 5 -39.92 -7.42 -15.75
CA THR A 5 -39.54 -7.06 -17.13
C THR A 5 -38.24 -7.79 -17.51
N GLU A 6 -38.18 -8.30 -18.76
CA GLU A 6 -36.98 -8.97 -19.26
C GLU A 6 -35.79 -8.01 -19.47
N GLY A 7 -36.04 -6.69 -19.64
CA GLY A 7 -35.01 -5.67 -19.76
C GLY A 7 -35.56 -4.35 -20.31
N ARG A 8 -34.75 -3.29 -20.15
CA ARG A 8 -35.00 -1.96 -20.70
C ARG A 8 -34.19 -1.77 -21.98
N ILE A 9 -34.87 -1.52 -23.09
CA ILE A 9 -34.27 -1.41 -24.41
C ILE A 9 -34.48 0.00 -24.94
N LEU A 10 -33.41 0.64 -25.40
CA LEU A 10 -33.49 1.84 -26.22
C LEU A 10 -33.48 1.43 -27.69
N LEU A 11 -34.53 1.75 -28.40
CA LEU A 11 -34.64 1.54 -29.86
C LEU A 11 -34.43 2.88 -30.59
N VAL A 12 -33.41 2.92 -31.45
CA VAL A 12 -33.07 4.08 -32.26
C VAL A 12 -33.21 3.71 -33.74
N ASP A 13 -34.20 4.25 -34.40
CA ASP A 13 -34.47 3.99 -35.82
C ASP A 13 -35.22 5.20 -36.42
N ASN A 14 -34.75 5.76 -37.52
CA ASN A 14 -35.35 6.92 -38.15
C ASN A 14 -36.64 6.57 -38.90
N GLU A 15 -36.84 5.29 -39.24
CA GLU A 15 -38.01 4.82 -40.00
C GLU A 15 -39.21 4.56 -39.06
N ARG A 16 -40.27 5.37 -39.18
CA ARG A 16 -41.43 5.34 -38.27
C ARG A 16 -42.11 3.96 -38.20
N LEU A 17 -42.26 3.29 -39.35
CA LEU A 17 -42.95 1.99 -39.41
C LEU A 17 -42.11 0.88 -38.76
N ALA A 18 -40.81 0.84 -39.06
CA ALA A 18 -39.89 -0.13 -38.45
C ALA A 18 -39.85 0.06 -36.96
N ARG A 19 -39.68 1.30 -36.47
CA ARG A 19 -39.67 1.66 -35.06
C ARG A 19 -40.93 1.22 -34.33
N PHE A 20 -42.12 1.45 -34.92
CA PHE A 20 -43.40 1.03 -34.37
C PHE A 20 -43.51 -0.51 -34.26
N ALA A 21 -43.21 -1.21 -35.35
CA ALA A 21 -43.32 -2.67 -35.43
C ALA A 21 -42.38 -3.38 -34.43
N ILE A 22 -41.11 -2.95 -34.35
CA ILE A 22 -40.13 -3.51 -33.44
C ILE A 22 -40.49 -3.18 -31.99
N SER A 23 -40.91 -1.95 -31.71
CA SER A 23 -41.34 -1.57 -30.35
C SER A 23 -42.54 -2.41 -29.87
N ALA A 24 -43.55 -2.63 -30.74
CA ALA A 24 -44.68 -3.48 -30.41
C ALA A 24 -44.28 -4.93 -30.16
N LEU A 25 -43.38 -5.46 -30.97
CA LEU A 25 -42.83 -6.82 -30.82
C LEU A 25 -42.11 -7.00 -29.47
N LEU A 26 -41.23 -6.06 -29.10
CA LEU A 26 -40.47 -6.13 -27.87
C LEU A 26 -41.36 -5.98 -26.63
N LYS A 27 -42.34 -5.06 -26.66
CA LYS A 27 -43.32 -4.88 -25.59
C LYS A 27 -44.16 -6.12 -25.35
N THR A 28 -44.61 -6.80 -26.39
CA THR A 28 -45.32 -8.09 -26.25
C THR A 28 -44.44 -9.21 -25.75
N SER A 29 -43.12 -9.04 -25.80
CA SER A 29 -42.11 -9.97 -25.30
C SER A 29 -41.54 -9.55 -23.93
N ARG A 30 -42.29 -8.74 -23.17
CA ARG A 30 -41.99 -8.30 -21.81
C ARG A 30 -40.76 -7.39 -21.66
N PHE A 31 -40.33 -6.71 -22.72
CA PHE A 31 -39.30 -5.68 -22.61
C PHE A 31 -39.93 -4.30 -22.39
N GLU A 32 -39.31 -3.49 -21.57
CA GLU A 32 -39.62 -2.05 -21.50
C GLU A 32 -38.85 -1.35 -22.62
N VAL A 33 -39.55 -0.61 -23.48
CA VAL A 33 -38.97 -0.05 -24.71
C VAL A 33 -39.19 1.44 -24.77
N THR A 34 -38.11 2.20 -24.84
CA THR A 34 -38.08 3.60 -25.25
C THR A 34 -37.64 3.64 -26.73
N ALA A 35 -38.44 4.26 -27.56
CA ALA A 35 -38.17 4.30 -28.99
C ALA A 35 -38.03 5.76 -29.48
N VAL A 36 -36.89 6.08 -30.09
CA VAL A 36 -36.51 7.42 -30.52
C VAL A 36 -36.17 7.43 -32.01
N GLU A 37 -36.40 8.59 -32.68
CA GLU A 37 -36.23 8.71 -34.10
C GLU A 37 -34.85 9.16 -34.57
N SER A 38 -33.96 9.54 -33.64
CA SER A 38 -32.62 9.99 -34.04
C SER A 38 -31.55 9.60 -33.02
N PRO A 39 -30.28 9.47 -33.46
CA PRO A 39 -29.15 9.21 -32.59
C PRO A 39 -28.97 10.25 -31.47
N GLU A 40 -29.24 11.54 -31.75
CA GLU A 40 -29.09 12.62 -30.77
C GLU A 40 -30.08 12.44 -29.59
N LYS A 41 -31.34 12.07 -29.91
CA LYS A 41 -32.32 11.73 -28.88
C LYS A 41 -31.94 10.46 -28.14
N GLY A 42 -31.34 9.49 -28.84
CA GLY A 42 -30.79 8.28 -28.23
C GLY A 42 -29.70 8.56 -27.21
N LEU A 43 -28.78 9.46 -27.54
CA LEU A 43 -27.73 9.88 -26.61
C LEU A 43 -28.31 10.59 -25.38
N ALA A 44 -29.27 11.49 -25.58
CA ALA A 44 -29.93 12.19 -24.46
C ALA A 44 -30.65 11.20 -23.52
N GLU A 45 -31.33 10.20 -24.07
CA GLU A 45 -32.00 9.15 -23.29
C GLU A 45 -31.01 8.30 -22.49
N LEU A 46 -29.89 7.88 -23.11
CA LEU A 46 -28.86 7.09 -22.45
C LEU A 46 -28.13 7.85 -21.33
N GLN A 47 -28.04 9.16 -21.43
CA GLN A 47 -27.48 10.00 -20.38
C GLN A 47 -28.46 10.23 -19.23
N ALA A 48 -29.78 10.24 -19.51
CA ALA A 48 -30.81 10.51 -18.51
C ALA A 48 -31.29 9.24 -17.79
N HIS A 49 -31.25 8.09 -18.46
CA HIS A 49 -31.86 6.85 -17.96
C HIS A 49 -30.97 5.62 -18.21
N PRO A 50 -31.00 4.61 -17.31
CA PRO A 50 -30.28 3.35 -17.50
C PRO A 50 -31.05 2.45 -18.49
N TYR A 51 -30.31 1.81 -19.39
CA TYR A 51 -30.79 0.79 -20.32
C TYR A 51 -29.93 -0.47 -20.24
N ASP A 52 -30.53 -1.62 -20.63
CA ASP A 52 -29.84 -2.91 -20.67
C ASP A 52 -29.30 -3.24 -22.05
N LEU A 53 -29.85 -2.57 -23.11
CA LEU A 53 -29.46 -2.79 -24.49
C LEU A 53 -29.89 -1.60 -25.36
N VAL A 54 -29.06 -1.28 -26.33
CA VAL A 54 -29.39 -0.38 -27.44
C VAL A 54 -29.63 -1.21 -28.69
N LEU A 55 -30.79 -1.00 -29.30
CA LEU A 55 -31.12 -1.53 -30.61
C LEU A 55 -31.11 -0.37 -31.61
N SER A 56 -30.18 -0.36 -32.56
CA SER A 56 -29.93 0.78 -33.42
C SER A 56 -30.01 0.39 -34.90
N ASP A 57 -30.67 1.19 -35.72
CA ASP A 57 -30.45 1.09 -37.16
C ASP A 57 -29.01 1.49 -37.52
N VAL A 58 -28.49 0.95 -38.60
CA VAL A 58 -27.16 1.31 -39.14
C VAL A 58 -27.24 2.62 -39.90
N MET A 59 -28.31 2.84 -40.66
CA MET A 59 -28.47 3.98 -41.57
C MET A 59 -29.48 5.01 -41.03
N MET A 60 -28.99 6.06 -40.37
CA MET A 60 -29.81 7.05 -39.65
C MET A 60 -29.40 8.50 -39.98
N GLY A 61 -29.67 8.95 -41.19
CA GLY A 61 -29.54 10.39 -41.51
C GLY A 61 -28.14 10.99 -41.35
N THR A 62 -28.01 12.00 -40.47
CA THR A 62 -26.77 12.78 -40.26
C THR A 62 -25.71 12.04 -39.47
N MET A 63 -26.08 11.14 -38.58
CA MET A 63 -25.22 10.29 -37.80
C MET A 63 -25.59 8.84 -38.08
N ASP A 64 -24.64 8.03 -38.56
CA ASP A 64 -24.88 6.59 -38.74
C ASP A 64 -24.81 5.84 -37.38
N GLY A 65 -25.28 4.58 -37.38
CA GLY A 65 -25.30 3.76 -36.19
C GLY A 65 -23.91 3.51 -35.60
N PHE A 66 -22.85 3.55 -36.40
CA PHE A 66 -21.47 3.39 -35.91
C PHE A 66 -20.93 4.64 -35.23
N ALA A 67 -21.20 5.82 -35.79
CA ALA A 67 -20.87 7.09 -35.14
C ALA A 67 -21.66 7.25 -33.83
N PHE A 68 -22.91 6.80 -33.81
CA PHE A 68 -23.72 6.72 -32.61
C PHE A 68 -23.09 5.79 -31.56
N ARG A 69 -22.61 4.60 -31.95
CA ARG A 69 -21.87 3.68 -31.06
C ARG A 69 -20.66 4.36 -30.46
N GLU A 70 -19.81 5.00 -31.25
CA GLU A 70 -18.60 5.67 -30.75
C GLU A 70 -18.96 6.75 -29.71
N ALA A 71 -20.04 7.51 -29.95
CA ALA A 71 -20.51 8.48 -28.99
C ALA A 71 -21.00 7.83 -27.68
N VAL A 72 -21.68 6.69 -27.74
CA VAL A 72 -22.12 5.91 -26.59
C VAL A 72 -20.91 5.36 -25.82
N ARG A 73 -19.87 4.84 -26.49
CA ARG A 73 -18.65 4.32 -25.87
C ARG A 73 -17.90 5.38 -25.09
N GLY A 74 -18.03 6.65 -25.44
CA GLY A 74 -17.44 7.77 -24.70
C GLY A 74 -17.91 7.90 -23.24
N PHE A 75 -19.11 7.37 -22.90
CA PHE A 75 -19.64 7.43 -21.52
C PHE A 75 -20.15 6.08 -20.98
N ASN A 76 -20.40 5.09 -21.85
CA ASN A 76 -20.77 3.73 -21.44
C ASN A 76 -20.09 2.70 -22.34
N ALA A 77 -18.95 2.21 -21.90
CA ALA A 77 -18.12 1.30 -22.68
C ALA A 77 -18.72 -0.10 -22.87
N HIS A 78 -19.63 -0.52 -22.00
CA HIS A 78 -20.05 -1.93 -21.89
C HIS A 78 -21.48 -2.21 -22.35
N ILE A 79 -22.35 -1.18 -22.52
CA ILE A 79 -23.73 -1.41 -22.93
C ILE A 79 -23.79 -2.12 -24.30
N PRO A 80 -24.53 -3.24 -24.44
CA PRO A 80 -24.61 -3.95 -25.71
C PRO A 80 -25.39 -3.13 -26.75
N ILE A 81 -24.84 -3.08 -27.96
CA ILE A 81 -25.47 -2.46 -29.11
C ILE A 81 -25.75 -3.52 -30.15
N VAL A 82 -27.04 -3.73 -30.47
CA VAL A 82 -27.46 -4.63 -31.52
C VAL A 82 -27.89 -3.79 -32.72
N PHE A 83 -27.15 -3.92 -33.82
CA PHE A 83 -27.48 -3.22 -35.07
C PHE A 83 -28.58 -3.95 -35.84
N LEU A 84 -29.56 -3.19 -36.31
CA LEU A 84 -30.54 -3.65 -37.26
C LEU A 84 -30.07 -3.25 -38.64
N THR A 85 -29.91 -4.22 -39.54
CA THR A 85 -29.43 -3.93 -40.91
C THR A 85 -30.32 -4.52 -41.97
N ALA A 86 -30.58 -3.76 -43.01
CA ALA A 86 -31.23 -4.24 -44.24
C ALA A 86 -30.23 -4.91 -45.22
N LEU A 87 -28.93 -4.75 -44.98
CA LEU A 87 -27.84 -5.19 -45.85
C LEU A 87 -27.40 -6.63 -45.51
N VAL A 88 -28.17 -7.62 -45.96
CA VAL A 88 -27.86 -9.05 -45.77
C VAL A 88 -26.81 -9.57 -46.76
N HIS A 89 -26.61 -8.87 -47.90
CA HIS A 89 -25.75 -9.32 -48.99
C HIS A 89 -24.86 -8.21 -49.58
N SER A 90 -24.22 -7.41 -48.74
CA SER A 90 -23.12 -6.59 -49.23
C SER A 90 -21.86 -7.47 -49.33
N PRO A 91 -21.19 -7.53 -50.53
CA PRO A 91 -19.99 -8.37 -50.69
C PRO A 91 -18.74 -7.84 -49.97
N THR A 92 -18.87 -6.80 -49.17
CA THR A 92 -17.75 -6.23 -48.43
C THR A 92 -17.79 -6.68 -46.97
N ASN A 93 -16.76 -7.39 -46.54
CA ASN A 93 -16.43 -7.75 -45.13
C ASN A 93 -16.42 -6.55 -44.15
N GLN A 94 -16.46 -5.32 -44.68
CA GLN A 94 -16.34 -4.07 -43.89
C GLN A 94 -17.43 -3.90 -42.82
N LEU A 95 -18.67 -4.32 -43.04
CA LEU A 95 -19.72 -4.21 -42.03
C LEU A 95 -19.48 -5.17 -40.85
N GLN A 96 -19.11 -6.41 -41.18
CA GLN A 96 -18.81 -7.42 -40.17
C GLN A 96 -17.53 -7.07 -39.36
N GLU A 97 -16.50 -6.58 -40.03
CA GLU A 97 -15.25 -6.10 -39.43
C GLU A 97 -15.50 -4.90 -38.49
N ARG A 98 -16.29 -3.91 -38.92
CA ARG A 98 -16.66 -2.76 -38.09
C ARG A 98 -17.48 -3.14 -36.87
N ILE A 99 -18.31 -4.19 -36.93
CA ILE A 99 -19.05 -4.69 -35.78
C ILE A 99 -18.15 -5.51 -34.88
N ALA A 100 -17.30 -6.38 -35.45
CA ALA A 100 -16.36 -7.21 -34.68
C ALA A 100 -15.26 -6.42 -33.96
N ALA A 101 -15.03 -5.17 -34.37
CA ALA A 101 -14.11 -4.27 -33.69
C ALA A 101 -14.54 -3.89 -32.25
N ASP A 102 -15.81 -4.15 -31.90
CA ASP A 102 -16.37 -3.89 -30.58
C ASP A 102 -17.05 -5.15 -30.04
N VAL A 103 -16.49 -5.73 -28.98
CA VAL A 103 -16.96 -6.98 -28.35
C VAL A 103 -18.39 -6.91 -27.81
N HIS A 104 -18.89 -5.72 -27.51
CA HIS A 104 -20.25 -5.47 -27.03
C HIS A 104 -21.22 -5.08 -28.19
N SER A 105 -20.79 -5.24 -29.44
CA SER A 105 -21.61 -4.98 -30.61
C SER A 105 -21.97 -6.27 -31.34
N SER A 106 -23.21 -6.34 -31.85
CA SER A 106 -23.66 -7.42 -32.69
C SER A 106 -24.69 -6.89 -33.72
N TYR A 107 -25.14 -7.73 -34.62
CA TYR A 107 -26.17 -7.33 -35.58
C TYR A 107 -27.24 -8.39 -35.78
N VAL A 108 -28.40 -7.93 -36.27
CA VAL A 108 -29.50 -8.77 -36.69
C VAL A 108 -30.06 -8.16 -37.97
N PRO A 109 -30.30 -8.95 -39.03
CA PRO A 109 -30.99 -8.47 -40.22
C PRO A 109 -32.42 -7.97 -39.93
N LYS A 110 -32.85 -6.85 -40.52
CA LYS A 110 -34.22 -6.30 -40.33
C LYS A 110 -35.31 -7.29 -40.74
N ASN A 111 -35.01 -8.22 -41.65
CA ASN A 111 -35.90 -9.29 -42.11
C ASN A 111 -35.72 -10.60 -41.33
N ALA A 112 -34.96 -10.61 -40.26
CA ALA A 112 -34.79 -11.80 -39.45
C ALA A 112 -36.12 -12.26 -38.83
N ARG A 113 -36.22 -13.57 -38.62
CA ARG A 113 -37.38 -14.13 -37.91
C ARG A 113 -37.44 -13.58 -36.50
N ARG A 114 -38.66 -13.42 -35.99
CA ARG A 114 -38.95 -12.89 -34.65
C ARG A 114 -38.16 -13.63 -33.55
N ASP A 115 -38.09 -14.95 -33.62
CA ASP A 115 -37.38 -15.81 -32.66
C ASP A 115 -35.86 -15.52 -32.65
N VAL A 116 -35.25 -15.27 -33.82
CA VAL A 116 -33.84 -14.94 -33.97
C VAL A 116 -33.52 -13.56 -33.35
N LEU A 117 -34.35 -12.56 -33.63
CA LEU A 117 -34.19 -11.21 -33.05
C LEU A 117 -34.29 -11.26 -31.51
N LEU A 118 -35.35 -11.89 -30.99
CA LEU A 118 -35.58 -12.01 -29.56
C LEU A 118 -34.47 -12.82 -28.83
N ALA A 119 -34.00 -13.91 -29.47
CA ALA A 119 -32.88 -14.69 -28.91
C ALA A 119 -31.62 -13.86 -28.79
N ARG A 120 -31.27 -13.08 -29.83
CA ARG A 120 -30.08 -12.21 -29.77
C ARG A 120 -30.20 -11.12 -28.70
N ILE A 121 -31.38 -10.48 -28.61
CA ILE A 121 -31.64 -9.46 -27.60
C ILE A 121 -31.56 -10.05 -26.20
N ARG A 122 -32.18 -11.20 -25.91
CA ARG A 122 -32.12 -11.87 -24.63
C ARG A 122 -30.69 -12.23 -24.26
N GLN A 123 -29.93 -12.77 -25.21
CA GLN A 123 -28.51 -13.09 -24.99
C GLN A 123 -27.71 -11.85 -24.61
N ALA A 124 -27.87 -10.74 -25.33
CA ALA A 124 -27.14 -9.51 -25.07
C ALA A 124 -27.54 -8.89 -23.72
N VAL A 125 -28.84 -8.81 -23.39
CA VAL A 125 -29.34 -8.29 -22.13
C VAL A 125 -28.87 -9.15 -20.95
N SER A 126 -28.96 -10.49 -21.04
CA SER A 126 -28.55 -11.39 -19.97
C SER A 126 -27.04 -11.32 -19.72
N GLY A 127 -26.24 -11.26 -20.80
CA GLY A 127 -24.77 -11.10 -20.69
C GLY A 127 -24.41 -9.79 -19.98
N TYR A 128 -24.95 -8.67 -20.43
CA TYR A 128 -24.67 -7.36 -19.83
C TYR A 128 -25.09 -7.25 -18.36
N ARG A 129 -26.25 -7.80 -18.00
CA ARG A 129 -26.70 -7.83 -16.61
C ARG A 129 -25.78 -8.67 -15.74
N ALA A 130 -25.36 -9.85 -16.23
CA ALA A 130 -24.43 -10.71 -15.50
C ALA A 130 -23.05 -10.03 -15.31
N GLU A 131 -22.53 -9.37 -16.35
CA GLU A 131 -21.26 -8.61 -16.23
C GLU A 131 -21.39 -7.46 -15.24
N ARG A 132 -22.49 -6.71 -15.28
CA ARG A 132 -22.73 -5.59 -14.36
C ARG A 132 -22.90 -6.07 -12.92
N GLU A 133 -23.68 -7.12 -12.69
CA GLU A 133 -23.87 -7.71 -11.36
C GLU A 133 -22.54 -8.24 -10.81
N ALA A 134 -21.73 -8.90 -11.64
CA ALA A 134 -20.40 -9.37 -11.26
C ALA A 134 -19.47 -8.20 -10.91
N ALA A 135 -19.50 -7.10 -11.66
CA ALA A 135 -18.72 -5.91 -11.40
C ALA A 135 -19.15 -5.21 -10.10
N GLU A 136 -20.46 -5.08 -9.87
CA GLU A 136 -21.03 -4.50 -8.63
C GLU A 136 -20.66 -5.35 -7.40
N LEU A 137 -20.77 -6.69 -7.51
CA LEU A 137 -20.38 -7.61 -6.43
C LEU A 137 -18.88 -7.55 -6.15
N LYS A 138 -18.06 -7.52 -7.20
CA LYS A 138 -16.59 -7.39 -7.06
C LYS A 138 -16.22 -6.06 -6.39
N ALA A 139 -16.89 -4.96 -6.75
CA ALA A 139 -16.65 -3.66 -6.13
C ALA A 139 -17.07 -3.64 -4.65
N ALA A 140 -18.22 -4.24 -4.31
CA ALA A 140 -18.67 -4.36 -2.92
C ALA A 140 -17.71 -5.22 -2.08
N LEU A 141 -17.30 -6.39 -2.60
CA LEU A 141 -16.32 -7.26 -1.93
C LEU A 141 -15.00 -6.53 -1.72
N ARG A 142 -14.52 -5.78 -2.71
CA ARG A 142 -13.30 -5.00 -2.59
C ARG A 142 -13.40 -3.95 -1.48
N ALA A 143 -14.53 -3.25 -1.39
CA ALA A 143 -14.76 -2.26 -0.34
C ALA A 143 -14.74 -2.91 1.06
N ASP A 144 -15.36 -4.09 1.22
CA ASP A 144 -15.33 -4.83 2.50
C ASP A 144 -13.91 -5.28 2.86
N LEU A 145 -13.12 -5.72 1.89
CA LEU A 145 -11.71 -6.10 2.10
C LEU A 145 -10.83 -4.90 2.46
N GLU A 146 -11.08 -3.71 1.89
CA GLU A 146 -10.37 -2.48 2.24
C GLU A 146 -10.65 -2.08 3.71
N VAL A 147 -11.88 -2.27 4.20
CA VAL A 147 -12.21 -2.10 5.62
C VAL A 147 -11.46 -3.12 6.49
N ALA A 148 -11.43 -4.39 6.09
CA ALA A 148 -10.69 -5.43 6.81
C ALA A 148 -9.18 -5.12 6.88
N ALA A 149 -8.56 -4.66 5.79
CA ALA A 149 -7.17 -4.24 5.76
C ALA A 149 -6.89 -3.07 6.72
N HIS A 150 -7.84 -2.14 6.84
CA HIS A 150 -7.74 -1.05 7.80
C HIS A 150 -7.77 -1.56 9.26
N VAL A 151 -8.63 -2.52 9.57
CA VAL A 151 -8.65 -3.16 10.90
C VAL A 151 -7.36 -3.91 11.17
N GLN A 152 -6.83 -4.64 10.19
CA GLN A 152 -5.53 -5.32 10.31
C GLN A 152 -4.40 -4.34 10.62
N SER A 153 -4.31 -3.23 9.89
CA SER A 153 -3.26 -2.23 10.11
C SER A 153 -3.31 -1.60 11.52
N ALA A 154 -4.51 -1.50 12.11
CA ALA A 154 -4.66 -1.04 13.49
C ALA A 154 -4.25 -2.08 14.55
N LEU A 155 -4.23 -3.36 14.18
CA LEU A 155 -3.74 -4.44 15.05
C LEU A 155 -2.22 -4.54 15.04
N LEU A 156 -1.56 -4.19 13.96
CA LEU A 156 -0.11 -4.25 13.84
C LEU A 156 0.58 -3.08 14.58
N PRO A 157 1.85 -3.23 14.98
CA PRO A 157 2.61 -2.11 15.51
C PRO A 157 2.80 -1.03 14.43
N PRO A 158 3.10 0.22 14.83
CA PRO A 158 3.48 1.24 13.85
C PRO A 158 4.60 0.72 12.95
N PRO A 159 4.60 1.06 11.65
CA PRO A 159 5.59 0.52 10.69
C PRO A 159 7.02 0.97 11.00
N VAL A 160 7.18 1.96 11.83
CA VAL A 160 8.47 2.43 12.32
C VAL A 160 8.36 2.82 13.79
N ALA A 161 9.35 2.42 14.59
CA ALA A 161 9.58 2.96 15.93
C ALA A 161 11.03 3.39 16.05
N LEU A 162 11.22 4.63 16.46
CA LEU A 162 12.51 5.25 16.69
C LEU A 162 12.64 5.55 18.17
N GLY A 163 13.55 4.89 18.83
CA GLY A 163 13.92 5.17 20.22
C GLY A 163 15.35 5.68 20.33
N PRO A 164 15.74 6.23 21.47
CA PRO A 164 17.09 6.75 21.67
C PRO A 164 18.18 5.67 21.55
N LYS A 165 17.83 4.42 21.76
CA LYS A 165 18.78 3.31 21.74
C LYS A 165 18.43 2.21 20.74
N LEU A 166 17.16 2.04 20.40
CA LEU A 166 16.66 1.01 19.48
C LEU A 166 15.73 1.61 18.44
N PHE A 167 15.77 1.05 17.24
CA PHE A 167 14.78 1.29 16.21
C PHE A 167 14.31 -0.02 15.59
N TYR A 168 13.14 -0.01 15.01
CA TYR A 168 12.72 -0.97 14.02
C TYR A 168 11.93 -0.27 12.90
N SER A 169 11.91 -0.89 11.74
CA SER A 169 11.05 -0.49 10.62
C SER A 169 10.59 -1.73 9.88
N ALA A 170 9.34 -1.74 9.47
CA ALA A 170 8.72 -2.83 8.74
C ALA A 170 7.92 -2.33 7.55
N LEU A 171 7.92 -3.10 6.48
CA LEU A 171 7.09 -2.90 5.30
C LEU A 171 6.35 -4.19 5.00
N SER A 172 5.03 -4.11 4.90
CA SER A 172 4.17 -5.17 4.41
C SER A 172 3.67 -4.80 3.02
N CYS A 173 3.81 -5.72 2.09
CA CYS A 173 3.31 -5.62 0.72
C CYS A 173 2.39 -6.82 0.47
N PRO A 174 1.10 -6.72 0.80
CA PRO A 174 0.15 -7.79 0.56
C PRO A 174 0.10 -8.18 -0.91
N HIS A 175 -0.06 -9.46 -1.20
CA HIS A 175 -0.34 -9.95 -2.55
C HIS A 175 -1.73 -9.48 -3.01
N ASP A 176 -2.70 -9.58 -2.11
CA ASP A 176 -4.06 -9.07 -2.28
C ASP A 176 -4.27 -7.78 -1.47
N ILE A 177 -5.48 -7.54 -0.96
CA ILE A 177 -5.84 -6.36 -0.15
C ILE A 177 -5.49 -6.58 1.33
N VAL A 178 -5.59 -7.81 1.81
CA VAL A 178 -5.30 -8.25 3.18
C VAL A 178 -4.17 -9.25 3.19
N THR A 179 -3.47 -9.42 4.32
CA THR A 179 -2.27 -10.25 4.44
C THR A 179 -2.35 -11.25 5.60
N GLY A 180 -1.69 -12.41 5.42
CA GLY A 180 -1.39 -13.36 6.50
C GLY A 180 -0.13 -13.00 7.29
N ASP A 181 0.77 -12.27 6.65
CA ASP A 181 2.04 -11.82 7.24
C ASP A 181 1.85 -10.79 8.35
N PHE A 182 2.63 -10.91 9.42
CA PHE A 182 2.62 -9.91 10.50
C PHE A 182 3.95 -9.81 11.24
N CYS A 183 4.15 -8.70 11.93
CA CYS A 183 5.12 -8.58 12.99
C CYS A 183 4.45 -8.05 14.26
N HIS A 184 4.98 -8.46 15.42
CA HIS A 184 4.60 -7.93 16.70
C HIS A 184 5.87 -7.56 17.48
N TRP A 185 6.02 -6.28 17.80
CA TRP A 185 7.17 -5.76 18.55
C TRP A 185 6.75 -5.31 19.93
N LYS A 186 7.51 -5.73 20.93
CA LYS A 186 7.40 -5.20 22.29
C LYS A 186 8.75 -4.79 22.82
N LYS A 187 8.88 -3.50 23.12
CA LYS A 187 10.03 -2.97 23.86
C LYS A 187 9.95 -3.46 25.32
N LEU A 188 11.00 -4.07 25.83
CA LEU A 188 11.12 -4.52 27.22
C LEU A 188 11.91 -3.54 28.06
N THR A 189 13.01 -3.03 27.52
CA THR A 189 13.85 -1.97 28.09
C THR A 189 14.28 -1.01 26.97
N ASP A 190 15.08 0.00 27.31
CA ASP A 190 15.63 0.88 26.28
C ASP A 190 16.59 0.17 25.31
N GLU A 191 17.13 -0.98 25.71
CA GLU A 191 18.13 -1.73 24.93
C GLU A 191 17.69 -3.17 24.61
N ALA A 192 16.46 -3.57 24.99
CA ALA A 192 15.99 -4.93 24.75
C ALA A 192 14.54 -4.95 24.27
N GLY A 193 14.23 -5.89 23.41
CA GLY A 193 12.89 -6.10 22.90
C GLY A 193 12.61 -7.54 22.50
N VAL A 194 11.33 -7.86 22.38
CA VAL A 194 10.81 -9.10 21.80
C VAL A 194 10.14 -8.78 20.49
N LEU A 195 10.44 -9.59 19.50
CA LEU A 195 9.83 -9.56 18.17
C LEU A 195 9.24 -10.93 17.87
N VAL A 196 8.00 -10.94 17.40
CA VAL A 196 7.38 -12.09 16.74
C VAL A 196 7.14 -11.70 15.30
N PHE A 197 7.75 -12.42 14.40
CA PHE A 197 7.58 -12.27 12.97
C PHE A 197 6.96 -13.56 12.45
N GLY A 198 5.86 -13.48 11.73
CA GLY A 198 5.13 -14.66 11.33
C GLY A 198 4.35 -14.48 10.04
N ASP A 199 4.13 -15.61 9.40
CA ASP A 199 3.32 -15.81 8.23
C ASP A 199 2.28 -16.90 8.52
N ILE A 200 1.02 -16.58 8.28
CA ILE A 200 -0.13 -17.51 8.41
C ILE A 200 -0.33 -18.23 7.07
N SER A 201 -0.24 -19.55 7.09
CA SER A 201 -0.43 -20.36 5.89
C SER A 201 -1.71 -20.06 5.12
N GLY A 202 -1.58 -19.93 3.81
CA GLY A 202 -2.65 -19.52 2.91
C GLY A 202 -2.71 -18.01 2.69
N HIS A 203 -3.64 -17.55 1.87
CA HIS A 203 -3.78 -16.16 1.47
C HIS A 203 -5.22 -15.68 1.57
N GLY A 204 -5.40 -14.36 1.44
CA GLY A 204 -6.72 -13.74 1.42
C GLY A 204 -7.38 -13.66 2.80
N THR A 205 -8.71 -13.62 2.83
CA THR A 205 -9.51 -13.33 4.03
C THR A 205 -9.34 -14.32 5.18
N SER A 206 -9.17 -15.60 4.89
CA SER A 206 -9.00 -16.63 5.94
C SER A 206 -7.68 -16.46 6.69
N ALA A 207 -6.58 -16.27 5.98
CA ALA A 207 -5.27 -15.99 6.56
C ALA A 207 -5.28 -14.66 7.34
N ALA A 208 -5.93 -13.65 6.78
CA ALA A 208 -6.10 -12.34 7.39
C ALA A 208 -6.84 -12.36 8.73
N LEU A 209 -7.93 -13.13 8.83
CA LEU A 209 -8.69 -13.30 10.07
C LEU A 209 -7.90 -14.13 11.11
N ALA A 210 -7.21 -15.18 10.67
CA ALA A 210 -6.35 -15.97 11.53
C ALA A 210 -5.20 -15.11 12.08
N MET A 211 -4.56 -14.28 11.25
CA MET A 211 -3.54 -13.32 11.67
C MET A 211 -4.08 -12.38 12.75
N ALA A 212 -5.25 -11.80 12.54
CA ALA A 212 -5.87 -10.89 13.51
C ALA A 212 -6.11 -11.58 14.87
N ALA A 213 -6.55 -12.84 14.86
CA ALA A 213 -6.72 -13.65 16.08
C ALA A 213 -5.38 -13.92 16.77
N VAL A 214 -4.35 -14.33 16.03
CA VAL A 214 -2.99 -14.59 16.54
C VAL A 214 -2.37 -13.32 17.13
N VAL A 215 -2.44 -12.19 16.43
CA VAL A 215 -1.90 -10.91 16.91
C VAL A 215 -2.64 -10.42 18.16
N SER A 216 -3.96 -10.59 18.21
CA SER A 216 -4.74 -10.25 19.40
C SER A 216 -4.35 -11.11 20.61
N HIS A 217 -4.13 -12.42 20.39
CA HIS A 217 -3.62 -13.31 21.43
C HIS A 217 -2.23 -12.91 21.91
N LEU A 218 -1.31 -12.58 20.98
CA LEU A 218 0.02 -12.07 21.30
C LEU A 218 0.00 -10.79 22.14
N LYS A 219 -0.90 -9.85 21.83
CA LYS A 219 -1.09 -8.63 22.64
C LYS A 219 -1.49 -8.96 24.08
N GLY A 220 -2.35 -9.95 24.27
CA GLY A 220 -2.73 -10.46 25.59
C GLY A 220 -1.55 -11.08 26.34
N LEU A 221 -0.75 -11.91 25.67
CA LEU A 221 0.49 -12.48 26.26
C LEU A 221 1.50 -11.40 26.59
N ALA A 222 1.62 -10.38 25.76
CA ALA A 222 2.54 -9.27 25.96
C ALA A 222 2.13 -8.36 27.14
N ALA A 223 0.87 -8.33 27.53
CA ALA A 223 0.39 -7.60 28.71
C ALA A 223 0.79 -8.29 30.03
N SER A 224 1.02 -9.62 30.01
CA SER A 224 1.52 -10.35 31.19
C SER A 224 3.00 -10.05 31.38
N GLU A 225 3.36 -9.44 32.51
CA GLU A 225 4.76 -9.14 32.86
C GLU A 225 5.54 -10.42 33.21
N GLY A 226 6.83 -10.50 32.79
CA GLY A 226 7.77 -11.43 33.37
C GLY A 226 8.63 -12.26 32.41
N VAL A 227 9.18 -13.35 32.95
CA VAL A 227 10.23 -14.24 32.40
C VAL A 227 9.89 -14.85 31.04
N ARG A 228 8.60 -15.00 30.69
CA ARG A 228 8.15 -15.57 29.41
C ARG A 228 8.64 -14.78 28.20
N GLN A 229 8.70 -13.46 28.30
CA GLN A 229 9.06 -12.59 27.18
C GLN A 229 10.53 -12.75 26.72
N ARG A 230 11.39 -13.31 27.57
CA ARG A 230 12.80 -13.60 27.27
C ARG A 230 13.04 -15.06 26.87
N ARG A 231 11.99 -15.86 26.74
CA ARG A 231 12.04 -17.28 26.43
C ARG A 231 11.22 -17.60 25.17
N PRO A 232 11.83 -17.52 23.97
CA PRO A 232 11.14 -17.70 22.70
C PRO A 232 10.30 -18.97 22.62
N HIS A 233 10.82 -20.09 23.14
CA HIS A 233 10.11 -21.38 23.12
C HIS A 233 8.77 -21.37 23.88
N LEU A 234 8.65 -20.58 24.96
CA LEU A 234 7.38 -20.48 25.69
C LEU A 234 6.31 -19.72 24.91
N ILE A 235 6.72 -18.72 24.13
CA ILE A 235 5.82 -17.98 23.24
C ILE A 235 5.39 -18.91 22.09
N CYS A 236 6.33 -19.65 21.48
CA CYS A 236 5.98 -20.64 20.45
C CYS A 236 5.00 -21.70 20.95
N ARG A 237 5.21 -22.25 22.16
CA ARG A 237 4.27 -23.21 22.80
C ARG A 237 2.88 -22.62 23.02
N ASP A 238 2.80 -21.37 23.47
CA ASP A 238 1.52 -20.72 23.72
C ASP A 238 0.79 -20.46 22.40
N LEU A 239 1.51 -20.01 21.35
CA LEU A 239 0.95 -19.82 20.01
C LEU A 239 0.51 -21.13 19.37
N ASP A 240 1.34 -22.18 19.41
CA ASP A 240 1.02 -23.50 18.92
C ASP A 240 -0.27 -24.06 19.57
N ARG A 241 -0.36 -23.92 20.90
CA ARG A 241 -1.56 -24.31 21.64
C ARG A 241 -2.78 -23.51 21.20
N PHE A 242 -2.64 -22.20 21.08
CA PHE A 242 -3.73 -21.31 20.67
C PHE A 242 -4.25 -21.68 19.28
N ILE A 243 -3.34 -21.89 18.31
CA ILE A 243 -3.70 -22.24 16.92
C ILE A 243 -4.40 -23.59 16.90
N ARG A 244 -3.86 -24.62 17.55
CA ARG A 244 -4.48 -25.95 17.59
C ARG A 244 -5.83 -25.98 18.30
N GLN A 245 -6.06 -25.12 19.28
CA GLN A 245 -7.32 -25.06 20.00
C GLN A 245 -8.40 -24.26 19.29
N ASN A 246 -8.03 -23.20 18.57
CA ASN A 246 -8.98 -22.22 18.05
C ASN A 246 -9.01 -22.12 16.52
N LEU A 247 -7.92 -22.50 15.83
CA LEU A 247 -7.73 -22.35 14.39
C LEU A 247 -7.33 -23.68 13.73
N ARG A 248 -7.61 -24.81 14.38
CA ARG A 248 -7.31 -26.14 13.86
C ARG A 248 -7.96 -26.32 12.48
N ASP A 249 -7.24 -26.95 11.58
CA ASP A 249 -7.65 -27.18 10.18
C ASP A 249 -7.90 -25.90 9.35
N VAL A 250 -7.66 -24.71 9.93
CA VAL A 250 -7.76 -23.43 9.22
C VAL A 250 -6.39 -22.97 8.73
N CYS A 251 -5.38 -23.00 9.62
CA CYS A 251 -4.05 -22.50 9.31
C CYS A 251 -2.99 -23.08 10.24
N TYR A 252 -1.73 -22.90 9.85
CA TYR A 252 -0.56 -22.96 10.71
C TYR A 252 0.21 -21.64 10.62
N LEU A 253 1.13 -21.41 11.55
CA LEU A 253 1.97 -20.21 11.61
C LEU A 253 3.43 -20.59 11.42
N ALA A 254 4.03 -20.17 10.31
CA ALA A 254 5.47 -20.15 10.11
C ALA A 254 6.05 -18.83 10.64
N GLY A 255 7.21 -18.87 11.34
CA GLY A 255 7.76 -17.63 11.80
C GLY A 255 8.85 -17.75 12.86
N THR A 256 9.32 -16.60 13.32
CA THR A 256 10.41 -16.45 14.26
C THR A 256 9.98 -15.66 15.49
N VAL A 257 10.26 -16.22 16.67
CA VAL A 257 10.17 -15.49 17.94
C VAL A 257 11.58 -15.13 18.39
N LEU A 258 11.87 -13.85 18.50
CA LEU A 258 13.21 -13.32 18.74
C LEU A 258 13.21 -12.38 19.94
N PHE A 259 14.13 -12.59 20.88
CA PHE A 259 14.51 -11.67 21.94
C PHE A 259 15.91 -11.14 21.67
N ALA A 260 16.07 -9.83 21.55
CA ALA A 260 17.37 -9.18 21.42
C ALA A 260 17.63 -8.23 22.59
N ASP A 261 18.82 -8.35 23.19
CA ASP A 261 19.35 -7.46 24.21
C ASP A 261 20.63 -6.82 23.69
N PHE A 262 20.50 -5.58 23.23
CA PHE A 262 21.62 -4.81 22.68
C PHE A 262 22.58 -4.30 23.76
N GLY A 263 22.14 -4.20 25.01
CA GLY A 263 23.01 -3.89 26.15
C GLY A 263 23.93 -5.06 26.50
N ALA A 264 23.34 -6.25 26.59
CA ALA A 264 24.06 -7.50 26.82
C ALA A 264 24.76 -8.06 25.57
N LYS A 265 24.42 -7.53 24.35
CA LYS A 265 24.88 -8.02 23.04
C LYS A 265 24.53 -9.50 22.81
N LYS A 266 23.33 -9.89 23.24
CA LYS A 266 22.83 -11.26 23.14
C LYS A 266 21.49 -11.32 22.43
N ILE A 267 21.35 -12.31 21.58
CA ILE A 267 20.09 -12.68 20.93
C ILE A 267 19.71 -14.10 21.34
N ARG A 268 18.43 -14.30 21.56
CA ARG A 268 17.81 -15.62 21.73
C ARG A 268 16.61 -15.70 20.79
N TYR A 269 16.57 -16.68 19.94
CA TYR A 269 15.43 -16.85 19.04
C TYR A 269 15.10 -18.31 18.80
N LEU A 270 13.86 -18.54 18.39
CA LEU A 270 13.39 -19.82 17.87
C LEU A 270 12.72 -19.56 16.52
N ASN A 271 13.24 -20.22 15.49
CA ASN A 271 12.65 -20.22 14.16
C ASN A 271 11.74 -21.45 14.03
N ALA A 272 10.45 -21.21 13.84
CA ALA A 272 9.41 -22.21 13.68
C ALA A 272 8.90 -22.23 12.23
N GLY A 273 9.75 -22.64 11.29
CA GLY A 273 9.39 -22.85 9.87
C GLY A 273 9.49 -21.64 8.97
N GLY A 274 9.86 -20.47 9.47
CA GLY A 274 10.09 -19.29 8.64
C GLY A 274 11.52 -19.22 8.07
N PRO A 275 11.81 -18.23 7.21
CA PRO A 275 13.17 -17.91 6.80
C PRO A 275 14.08 -17.59 8.00
N GLU A 276 15.36 -17.94 7.89
CA GLU A 276 16.31 -17.64 8.96
C GLU A 276 16.56 -16.12 9.08
N PRO A 277 16.61 -15.57 10.30
CA PRO A 277 16.97 -14.19 10.53
C PRO A 277 18.33 -13.84 9.94
N LEU A 278 18.40 -12.76 9.16
CA LEU A 278 19.66 -12.23 8.66
C LEU A 278 20.23 -11.23 9.66
N CYS A 279 21.54 -11.29 9.88
CA CYS A 279 22.25 -10.36 10.75
C CYS A 279 23.44 -9.76 10.01
N PHE A 280 23.62 -8.43 10.12
CA PHE A 280 24.73 -7.71 9.49
C PHE A 280 25.43 -6.83 10.51
N ALA A 281 26.76 -6.74 10.43
CA ALA A 281 27.52 -5.68 11.10
C ALA A 281 27.39 -4.38 10.27
N ARG A 282 27.03 -3.26 10.90
CA ARG A 282 26.91 -1.99 10.16
C ARG A 282 28.24 -1.38 9.76
N SER A 283 29.30 -1.72 10.48
CA SER A 283 30.66 -1.17 10.28
C SER A 283 31.23 -1.49 8.89
N ASP A 284 30.97 -2.69 8.39
CA ASP A 284 31.51 -3.20 7.12
C ASP A 284 30.47 -3.89 6.24
N ALA A 285 29.20 -3.92 6.71
CA ALA A 285 28.08 -4.64 6.09
C ALA A 285 28.32 -6.15 5.94
N SER A 286 29.22 -6.74 6.74
CA SER A 286 29.45 -8.18 6.74
C SER A 286 28.27 -8.93 7.35
N ARG A 287 27.92 -10.08 6.76
CA ARG A 287 26.91 -10.99 7.29
C ARG A 287 27.46 -11.72 8.51
N ILE A 288 26.66 -11.75 9.57
CA ILE A 288 26.95 -12.48 10.80
C ILE A 288 26.10 -13.74 10.81
N GLU A 289 26.70 -14.89 10.87
CA GLU A 289 26.00 -16.16 10.95
C GLU A 289 25.57 -16.43 12.40
N LEU A 290 24.26 -16.44 12.65
CA LEU A 290 23.68 -16.62 13.99
C LEU A 290 23.53 -18.09 14.38
N ASN A 291 23.32 -18.98 13.40
CA ASN A 291 22.97 -20.38 13.61
C ASN A 291 23.65 -21.33 12.59
N PRO A 292 24.98 -21.49 12.67
CA PRO A 292 25.68 -22.32 11.70
C PRO A 292 25.22 -23.79 11.79
N GLY A 293 24.65 -24.30 10.69
CA GLY A 293 24.34 -25.73 10.51
C GLY A 293 23.04 -26.22 11.14
N ARG A 294 22.19 -25.40 11.75
CA ARG A 294 20.86 -25.80 12.21
C ARG A 294 19.78 -25.42 11.17
N ARG A 295 18.79 -26.29 11.02
CA ARG A 295 17.59 -26.00 10.23
C ARG A 295 16.50 -25.44 11.17
N GLY A 296 15.60 -24.60 10.62
CA GLY A 296 14.41 -24.12 11.33
C GLY A 296 13.52 -25.25 11.84
N GLY A 297 12.76 -24.98 12.90
CA GLY A 297 11.78 -25.89 13.47
C GLY A 297 10.52 -26.05 12.61
N LEU A 298 9.57 -26.85 13.11
CA LEU A 298 8.26 -27.01 12.47
C LEU A 298 7.39 -25.76 12.69
N PRO A 299 6.55 -25.37 11.72
CA PRO A 299 5.55 -24.33 11.91
C PRO A 299 4.59 -24.66 13.07
N MET A 300 4.18 -23.63 13.81
CA MET A 300 3.25 -23.73 14.93
C MET A 300 1.84 -24.06 14.44
N GLY A 301 1.20 -25.04 15.07
CA GLY A 301 -0.13 -25.52 14.69
C GLY A 301 -0.16 -26.55 13.56
N LEU A 302 0.98 -26.84 12.92
CA LEU A 302 1.06 -27.76 11.77
C LEU A 302 0.85 -29.23 12.17
N MET A 303 1.43 -29.67 13.28
CA MET A 303 1.42 -31.07 13.69
C MET A 303 1.03 -31.26 15.16
N ASP A 304 0.19 -32.27 15.43
CA ASP A 304 -0.08 -32.69 16.80
C ASP A 304 1.21 -33.27 17.43
N GLY A 305 1.49 -32.86 18.66
CA GLY A 305 2.68 -33.30 19.40
C GLY A 305 3.98 -32.56 19.07
N ALA A 306 3.94 -31.51 18.25
CA ALA A 306 5.09 -30.63 18.08
C ALA A 306 5.51 -30.04 19.44
N THR A 307 6.80 -30.08 19.74
CA THR A 307 7.38 -29.53 20.96
C THR A 307 8.33 -28.40 20.62
N TYR A 308 8.28 -27.35 21.40
CA TYR A 308 9.20 -26.21 21.31
C TYR A 308 9.91 -26.11 22.65
N ASP A 309 11.18 -26.51 22.70
CA ASP A 309 11.92 -26.65 23.94
C ASP A 309 13.06 -25.61 24.03
N GLU A 310 13.64 -25.46 25.21
CA GLU A 310 14.80 -24.58 25.40
C GLU A 310 15.99 -25.02 24.52
N ALA A 311 16.08 -26.32 24.19
CA ALA A 311 17.12 -26.85 23.30
C ALA A 311 16.96 -26.41 21.84
N ASP A 312 15.77 -25.98 21.45
CA ASP A 312 15.50 -25.46 20.10
C ASP A 312 15.86 -23.97 19.98
N VAL A 313 16.07 -23.30 21.10
CA VAL A 313 16.44 -21.89 21.15
C VAL A 313 17.87 -21.70 20.71
N VAL A 314 18.08 -20.86 19.70
CA VAL A 314 19.42 -20.39 19.34
C VAL A 314 19.80 -19.24 20.27
N GLU A 315 20.95 -19.33 20.90
CA GLU A 315 21.57 -18.23 21.65
C GLU A 315 22.87 -17.84 20.98
N ALA A 316 23.00 -16.59 20.58
CA ALA A 316 24.20 -16.06 19.94
C ALA A 316 24.58 -14.69 20.52
N SER A 317 25.87 -14.37 20.40
CA SER A 317 26.39 -13.02 20.68
C SER A 317 26.53 -12.26 19.36
N PHE A 318 26.32 -10.94 19.41
CA PHE A 318 26.46 -10.08 18.24
C PHE A 318 27.18 -8.77 18.58
N PRO A 319 27.81 -8.09 17.61
CA PRO A 319 28.46 -6.80 17.85
C PRO A 319 27.44 -5.70 18.17
N SER A 320 27.88 -4.65 18.86
CA SER A 320 26.99 -3.54 19.29
C SER A 320 26.33 -2.78 18.15
N ASP A 321 26.85 -2.92 16.94
CA ASP A 321 26.35 -2.31 15.70
C ASP A 321 25.57 -3.30 14.81
N ALA A 322 25.18 -4.45 15.34
CA ALA A 322 24.38 -5.43 14.60
C ALA A 322 23.04 -4.87 14.14
N LEU A 323 22.64 -5.30 12.97
CA LEU A 323 21.35 -5.06 12.34
C LEU A 323 20.69 -6.41 12.05
N PHE A 324 19.46 -6.59 12.50
CA PHE A 324 18.67 -7.78 12.25
C PHE A 324 17.65 -7.49 11.15
N CYS A 325 17.58 -8.39 10.15
CA CYS A 325 16.60 -8.35 9.10
C CYS A 325 15.80 -9.66 9.12
N LEU A 326 14.47 -9.55 9.10
CA LEU A 326 13.55 -10.67 8.97
C LEU A 326 12.68 -10.44 7.75
N HIS A 327 12.38 -11.50 7.04
CA HIS A 327 11.52 -11.45 5.86
C HIS A 327 10.62 -12.67 5.78
N SER A 328 9.47 -12.55 5.10
CA SER A 328 8.62 -13.69 4.74
C SER A 328 9.18 -14.40 3.50
N ASP A 329 8.66 -15.59 3.26
CA ASP A 329 9.05 -16.41 2.09
C ASP A 329 8.60 -15.80 0.76
N GLY A 330 7.61 -14.90 0.73
CA GLY A 330 7.22 -14.15 -0.46
C GLY A 330 8.36 -13.37 -1.14
N TYR A 331 9.48 -13.09 -0.43
CA TYR A 331 10.69 -12.59 -1.07
C TYR A 331 11.42 -13.67 -1.87
N SER A 332 11.39 -14.92 -1.41
CA SER A 332 11.97 -16.07 -2.14
C SER A 332 11.14 -16.45 -3.36
N ASP A 333 9.86 -16.12 -3.34
CA ASP A 333 8.91 -16.38 -4.43
C ASP A 333 8.77 -15.22 -5.42
N LEU A 334 9.45 -14.10 -5.16
CA LEU A 334 9.46 -12.95 -6.07
C LEU A 334 10.23 -13.29 -7.34
N SER A 335 9.65 -12.98 -8.52
CA SER A 335 10.21 -13.35 -9.83
C SER A 335 10.21 -12.20 -10.85
N THR A 336 11.03 -12.34 -11.90
CA THR A 336 11.05 -11.42 -13.03
C THR A 336 9.98 -11.75 -14.07
N ASP A 337 9.44 -12.97 -14.06
CA ASP A 337 8.42 -13.46 -14.98
C ASP A 337 7.13 -13.86 -14.26
N ALA A 338 6.01 -13.81 -14.98
CA ALA A 338 4.70 -14.16 -14.43
C ALA A 338 4.52 -15.66 -14.16
N ALA A 339 5.38 -16.53 -14.70
CA ALA A 339 5.34 -17.97 -14.46
C ALA A 339 6.05 -18.36 -13.17
N GLY A 340 6.85 -17.47 -12.58
CA GLY A 340 7.62 -17.73 -11.36
C GLY A 340 8.81 -18.65 -11.58
N GLU A 341 9.35 -18.70 -12.79
CA GLU A 341 10.51 -19.54 -13.13
C GLU A 341 11.83 -18.87 -12.72
N GLU A 342 11.94 -17.55 -12.93
CA GLU A 342 13.11 -16.75 -12.59
C GLU A 342 12.96 -16.07 -11.22
N ARG A 343 13.08 -16.86 -10.16
CA ARG A 343 12.94 -16.38 -8.78
C ARG A 343 14.17 -15.65 -8.25
N LEU A 344 13.95 -14.79 -7.25
CA LEU A 344 15.02 -14.10 -6.55
C LEU A 344 15.91 -15.09 -5.77
N PRO A 345 17.22 -15.20 -6.12
CA PRO A 345 18.13 -16.06 -5.37
C PRO A 345 18.31 -15.56 -3.92
N PRO A 346 18.31 -16.45 -2.91
CA PRO A 346 18.50 -16.06 -1.50
C PRO A 346 19.80 -15.30 -1.24
N GLU A 347 20.88 -15.67 -1.94
CA GLU A 347 22.18 -14.99 -1.84
C GLU A 347 22.09 -13.56 -2.36
N MET A 348 21.38 -13.33 -3.48
CA MET A 348 21.19 -12.00 -4.06
C MET A 348 20.40 -11.09 -3.09
N LEU A 349 19.37 -11.60 -2.43
CA LEU A 349 18.65 -10.84 -1.41
C LEU A 349 19.59 -10.37 -0.30
N SER A 350 20.45 -11.27 0.20
CA SER A 350 21.44 -10.95 1.24
C SER A 350 22.46 -9.91 0.77
N ASP A 351 22.94 -10.02 -0.48
CA ASP A 351 23.91 -9.09 -1.06
C ASP A 351 23.32 -7.68 -1.26
N ILE A 352 22.08 -7.59 -1.73
CA ILE A 352 21.37 -6.32 -1.86
C ILE A 352 21.19 -5.65 -0.48
N ILE A 353 20.82 -6.42 0.54
CA ILE A 353 20.68 -5.90 1.91
C ILE A 353 22.02 -5.37 2.40
N ALA A 354 23.13 -6.12 2.20
CA ALA A 354 24.46 -5.69 2.59
C ALA A 354 24.88 -4.38 1.87
N GLU A 355 24.57 -4.22 0.59
CA GLU A 355 24.81 -3.00 -0.17
C GLU A 355 24.05 -1.80 0.41
N LEU A 356 22.76 -1.99 0.71
CA LEU A 356 21.92 -0.96 1.32
C LEU A 356 22.41 -0.58 2.72
N VAL A 357 22.89 -1.54 3.51
CA VAL A 357 23.49 -1.30 4.85
C VAL A 357 24.77 -0.48 4.71
N ARG A 358 25.63 -0.81 3.75
CA ARG A 358 26.91 -0.10 3.48
C ARG A 358 26.67 1.35 3.08
N GLY A 359 25.63 1.61 2.29
CA GLY A 359 25.25 2.95 1.85
C GLY A 359 24.50 3.79 2.90
N ALA A 360 24.18 3.23 4.06
CA ALA A 360 23.39 3.94 5.08
C ALA A 360 24.26 4.88 5.91
N SER A 361 23.88 6.15 5.98
CA SER A 361 24.59 7.21 6.72
C SER A 361 23.97 7.54 8.09
N GLY A 362 22.73 7.09 8.35
CA GLY A 362 22.00 7.39 9.57
C GLY A 362 21.01 6.30 9.98
N THR A 363 20.37 6.51 11.13
CA THR A 363 19.32 5.59 11.61
C THR A 363 18.12 5.56 10.66
N LEU A 364 17.72 6.71 10.12
CA LEU A 364 16.64 6.77 9.15
C LEU A 364 16.99 6.05 7.85
N ASP A 365 18.23 6.12 7.36
CA ASP A 365 18.64 5.38 6.18
C ASP A 365 18.49 3.86 6.39
N LEU A 366 18.89 3.36 7.57
CA LEU A 366 18.70 1.96 7.94
C LEU A 366 17.21 1.61 8.08
N ALA A 367 16.43 2.47 8.70
CA ALA A 367 15.01 2.27 8.85
C ALA A 367 14.24 2.39 7.51
N SER A 368 14.80 3.05 6.48
CA SER A 368 14.25 3.06 5.11
C SER A 368 14.57 1.79 4.30
N LEU A 369 15.40 0.90 4.84
CA LEU A 369 15.88 -0.29 4.15
C LEU A 369 14.74 -1.16 3.56
N PRO A 370 13.63 -1.45 4.26
CA PRO A 370 12.52 -2.22 3.67
C PRO A 370 11.97 -1.60 2.39
N TYR A 371 11.84 -0.29 2.34
CA TYR A 371 11.30 0.47 1.20
C TYR A 371 12.30 0.54 0.05
N ARG A 372 13.58 0.81 0.37
CA ARG A 372 14.66 0.86 -0.63
C ARG A 372 14.91 -0.51 -1.26
N LEU A 373 14.84 -1.58 -0.47
CA LEU A 373 14.94 -2.95 -0.96
C LEU A 373 13.86 -3.24 -2.00
N ASN A 374 12.60 -2.96 -1.70
CA ASN A 374 11.51 -3.20 -2.63
C ASN A 374 11.61 -2.35 -3.90
N ALA A 375 12.01 -1.08 -3.78
CA ALA A 375 12.24 -0.21 -4.93
C ALA A 375 13.34 -0.78 -5.84
N LEU A 376 14.47 -1.20 -5.26
CA LEU A 376 15.61 -1.75 -6.00
C LEU A 376 15.26 -3.08 -6.68
N LEU A 377 14.57 -3.98 -5.98
CA LEU A 377 14.09 -5.25 -6.55
C LEU A 377 13.18 -5.01 -7.75
N ARG A 378 12.26 -4.05 -7.66
CA ARG A 378 11.40 -3.67 -8.79
C ARG A 378 12.21 -3.10 -9.96
N ASP A 379 13.17 -2.23 -9.70
CA ASP A 379 14.03 -1.65 -10.73
C ASP A 379 14.90 -2.72 -11.43
N MET A 380 15.20 -3.81 -10.72
CA MET A 380 15.87 -5.00 -11.26
C MET A 380 14.91 -5.95 -12.03
N GLY A 381 13.61 -5.64 -12.07
CA GLY A 381 12.60 -6.43 -12.79
C GLY A 381 11.86 -7.47 -11.94
N TYR A 382 12.16 -7.62 -10.66
CA TYR A 382 11.43 -8.51 -9.74
C TYR A 382 10.09 -7.89 -9.35
N VAL A 383 9.07 -8.05 -10.21
CA VAL A 383 7.75 -7.39 -10.08
C VAL A 383 6.60 -8.37 -9.83
N HIS A 384 6.80 -9.67 -10.12
CA HIS A 384 5.77 -10.68 -9.96
C HIS A 384 5.87 -11.30 -8.57
N ALA A 385 4.95 -10.91 -7.69
CA ALA A 385 4.79 -11.49 -6.37
C ALA A 385 3.74 -12.60 -6.44
N HIS A 386 4.04 -13.75 -5.86
CA HIS A 386 3.15 -14.91 -5.79
C HIS A 386 2.60 -15.12 -4.38
N ASP A 387 3.11 -14.38 -3.39
CA ASP A 387 2.68 -14.39 -2.01
C ASP A 387 2.85 -13.02 -1.35
N ASP A 388 2.34 -12.88 -0.11
CA ASP A 388 2.55 -11.72 0.74
C ASP A 388 4.04 -11.49 1.01
N ARG A 389 4.47 -10.24 1.03
CA ARG A 389 5.86 -9.88 1.34
C ARG A 389 5.89 -8.99 2.57
N HIS A 390 6.59 -9.44 3.57
CA HIS A 390 6.84 -8.66 4.77
C HIS A 390 8.34 -8.61 5.05
N PHE A 391 8.88 -7.42 5.25
CA PHE A 391 10.27 -7.22 5.60
C PHE A 391 10.39 -6.31 6.82
N LEU A 392 11.23 -6.70 7.75
CA LEU A 392 11.51 -5.95 8.96
C LEU A 392 13.00 -5.77 9.15
N VAL A 393 13.40 -4.59 9.58
CA VAL A 393 14.75 -4.30 10.06
C VAL A 393 14.69 -3.75 11.49
N ALA A 394 15.58 -4.24 12.35
CA ALA A 394 15.71 -3.78 13.72
C ALA A 394 17.19 -3.68 14.13
N GLY A 395 17.51 -2.69 14.94
CA GLY A 395 18.88 -2.49 15.37
C GLY A 395 19.02 -1.42 16.45
N ARG A 396 20.27 -1.17 16.84
CA ARG A 396 20.60 -0.07 17.73
C ARG A 396 20.55 1.24 16.97
N SER A 397 19.85 2.23 17.53
CA SER A 397 19.83 3.58 16.98
C SER A 397 21.24 4.19 17.00
N MET A 398 21.59 4.93 15.95
CA MET A 398 22.86 5.68 15.89
C MET A 398 22.84 6.94 16.78
N ALA A 399 21.87 7.06 17.67
CA ALA A 399 21.71 8.16 18.59
C ALA A 399 22.71 8.10 19.73
N GLY A 400 23.97 8.25 19.43
CA GLY A 400 24.99 8.56 20.44
C GLY A 400 25.16 10.07 20.52
N GLY A 401 24.66 10.76 21.56
CA GLY A 401 24.98 12.14 21.95
C GLY A 401 24.85 13.29 20.93
N VAL A 402 24.96 12.99 19.65
CA VAL A 402 25.09 13.97 18.55
C VAL A 402 23.85 14.05 17.66
N ARG A 403 22.90 13.09 17.76
CA ARG A 403 21.73 13.03 16.89
C ARG A 403 20.42 13.14 17.67
N PHE A 404 19.42 13.76 17.04
CA PHE A 404 18.03 13.75 17.50
C PHE A 404 17.24 12.76 16.66
N LEU A 405 16.48 11.90 17.32
CA LEU A 405 15.61 10.93 16.68
C LEU A 405 14.23 10.98 17.33
N ARG A 406 13.19 11.11 16.53
CA ARG A 406 11.81 11.07 17.01
C ARG A 406 10.86 10.50 15.94
N ALA A 407 9.92 9.67 16.41
CA ALA A 407 8.73 9.30 15.66
C ALA A 407 7.57 10.17 16.14
N VAL A 408 6.93 10.88 15.23
CA VAL A 408 5.85 11.85 15.52
C VAL A 408 4.53 11.27 15.02
N PRO A 409 3.63 10.83 15.92
CA PRO A 409 2.29 10.40 15.54
C PRO A 409 1.50 11.56 14.92
N MET A 410 0.75 11.27 13.86
CA MET A 410 -0.01 12.28 13.13
C MET A 410 -1.48 12.39 13.55
N ASP A 411 -1.94 11.54 14.44
CA ASP A 411 -3.30 11.56 15.01
C ASP A 411 -3.53 12.74 15.97
N ASP A 412 -2.54 13.07 16.81
CA ASP A 412 -2.61 14.17 17.78
C ASP A 412 -1.78 15.39 17.32
N PRO A 413 -2.42 16.55 17.02
CA PRO A 413 -1.67 17.77 16.71
C PRO A 413 -0.66 18.20 17.78
N ALA A 414 -0.96 17.94 19.05
CA ALA A 414 -0.06 18.30 20.15
C ALA A 414 1.27 17.54 20.13
N GLU A 415 1.33 16.38 19.44
CA GLU A 415 2.60 15.66 19.22
C GLU A 415 3.52 16.42 18.26
N ILE A 416 2.97 17.19 17.32
CA ILE A 416 3.77 18.05 16.44
C ILE A 416 4.46 19.13 17.27
N ASP A 417 3.71 19.85 18.11
CA ASP A 417 4.26 20.91 18.96
C ASP A 417 5.34 20.35 19.91
N ARG A 418 5.05 19.20 20.54
CA ARG A 418 6.02 18.52 21.40
C ARG A 418 7.28 18.10 20.65
N ALA A 419 7.16 17.65 19.39
CA ALA A 419 8.32 17.25 18.59
C ALA A 419 9.20 18.46 18.22
N VAL A 420 8.58 19.58 17.87
CA VAL A 420 9.26 20.83 17.57
C VAL A 420 10.03 21.35 18.81
N GLU A 421 9.35 21.41 19.96
CA GLU A 421 9.98 21.83 21.22
C GLU A 421 11.15 20.91 21.65
N ASP A 422 11.01 19.59 21.49
CA ASP A 422 12.07 18.63 21.82
C ASP A 422 13.29 18.83 20.91
N ALA A 423 13.06 19.05 19.60
CA ALA A 423 14.14 19.32 18.65
C ALA A 423 14.85 20.64 18.96
N ALA A 424 14.08 21.67 19.31
CA ALA A 424 14.62 22.97 19.71
C ALA A 424 15.48 22.85 21.00
N ARG A 425 14.96 22.17 22.02
CA ARG A 425 15.71 21.88 23.27
C ARG A 425 16.99 21.11 22.99
N TRP A 426 16.92 20.10 22.11
CA TRP A 426 18.09 19.33 21.70
C TRP A 426 19.16 20.21 21.02
N ALA A 427 18.75 21.11 20.10
CA ALA A 427 19.66 22.03 19.41
C ALA A 427 20.27 23.06 20.36
N ALA A 428 19.45 23.66 21.24
CA ALA A 428 19.90 24.61 22.26
C ALA A 428 20.90 23.99 23.24
N ALA A 429 20.66 22.75 23.70
CA ALA A 429 21.59 22.03 24.57
C ALA A 429 22.96 21.79 23.91
N ARG A 430 23.04 21.87 22.59
CA ARG A 430 24.28 21.76 21.78
C ARG A 430 24.90 23.11 21.43
N LYS A 431 24.39 24.16 22.03
CA LYS A 431 24.85 25.53 21.78
C LYS A 431 24.73 25.98 20.32
N CYS A 432 23.71 25.45 19.61
CA CYS A 432 23.35 26.02 18.31
C CYS A 432 22.94 27.49 18.48
N PRO A 433 23.30 28.37 17.53
CA PRO A 433 22.85 29.75 17.57
C PRO A 433 21.32 29.88 17.63
N GLU A 434 20.78 30.82 18.36
CA GLU A 434 19.33 31.04 18.51
C GLU A 434 18.60 31.12 17.17
N VAL A 435 19.21 31.77 16.17
CA VAL A 435 18.67 31.88 14.82
C VAL A 435 18.53 30.53 14.14
N VAL A 436 19.42 29.57 14.42
CA VAL A 436 19.36 28.20 13.87
C VAL A 436 18.27 27.42 14.57
N VAL A 437 18.12 27.58 15.89
CA VAL A 437 17.04 26.96 16.67
C VAL A 437 15.68 27.44 16.15
N ALA A 438 15.49 28.75 15.98
CA ALA A 438 14.26 29.33 15.44
C ALA A 438 13.96 28.84 14.00
N ARG A 439 14.99 28.72 13.15
CA ARG A 439 14.83 28.12 11.81
C ARG A 439 14.42 26.66 11.85
N LEU A 440 14.98 25.88 12.79
CA LEU A 440 14.63 24.48 12.98
C LEU A 440 13.17 24.32 13.44
N GLU A 441 12.73 25.14 14.39
CA GLU A 441 11.33 25.16 14.86
C GLU A 441 10.37 25.47 13.72
N LEU A 442 10.67 26.50 12.93
CA LEU A 442 9.84 26.90 11.80
C LEU A 442 9.80 25.81 10.72
N LEU A 443 10.96 25.22 10.38
CA LEU A 443 11.05 24.15 9.40
C LEU A 443 10.23 22.94 9.81
N LEU A 444 10.41 22.46 11.04
CA LEU A 444 9.71 21.28 11.53
C LEU A 444 8.20 21.51 11.66
N GLY A 445 7.80 22.67 12.21
CA GLY A 445 6.40 23.06 12.33
C GLY A 445 5.69 23.05 10.98
N GLU A 446 6.25 23.74 9.98
CA GLU A 446 5.69 23.80 8.63
C GLU A 446 5.70 22.44 7.92
N HIS A 447 6.80 21.68 8.00
CA HIS A 447 6.86 20.37 7.35
C HIS A 447 5.84 19.41 7.92
N LEU A 448 5.79 19.26 9.25
CA LEU A 448 4.86 18.33 9.92
C LEU A 448 3.40 18.75 9.72
N ALA A 449 3.10 20.04 9.74
CA ALA A 449 1.77 20.56 9.43
C ALA A 449 1.36 20.27 7.98
N ASN A 450 2.29 20.43 7.02
CA ASN A 450 2.04 20.10 5.62
C ASN A 450 1.79 18.61 5.40
N VAL A 451 2.58 17.74 6.02
CA VAL A 451 2.37 16.29 5.94
C VAL A 451 0.98 15.94 6.50
N ARG A 452 0.66 16.42 7.69
CA ARG A 452 -0.63 16.14 8.33
C ARG A 452 -1.81 16.72 7.55
N GLY A 453 -1.68 17.94 7.03
CA GLY A 453 -2.77 18.66 6.36
C GLY A 453 -3.03 18.23 4.92
N HIS A 454 -1.97 17.87 4.19
CA HIS A 454 -2.02 17.72 2.73
C HIS A 454 -1.57 16.34 2.23
N ALA A 455 -0.60 15.71 2.90
CA ALA A 455 -0.08 14.42 2.45
C ALA A 455 -0.88 13.22 2.98
N LEU A 456 -1.63 13.39 4.07
CA LEU A 456 -2.36 12.32 4.74
C LEU A 456 -3.88 12.52 4.70
N THR A 457 -4.62 11.49 4.29
CA THR A 457 -6.07 11.44 4.48
C THR A 457 -6.41 11.32 5.97
N GLU A 458 -7.62 11.70 6.37
CA GLU A 458 -8.05 11.62 7.78
C GLU A 458 -7.94 10.20 8.35
N ALA A 459 -8.29 9.18 7.57
CA ALA A 459 -8.15 7.78 7.97
C ALA A 459 -6.67 7.39 8.21
N ARG A 460 -5.75 7.85 7.37
CA ARG A 460 -4.31 7.57 7.51
C ARG A 460 -3.66 8.29 8.69
N ARG A 461 -4.14 9.48 9.07
CA ARG A 461 -3.59 10.22 10.22
C ARG A 461 -3.58 9.42 11.51
N ARG A 462 -4.57 8.52 11.70
CA ARG A 462 -4.73 7.71 12.92
C ARG A 462 -3.63 6.66 13.13
N SER A 463 -2.96 6.25 12.06
CA SER A 463 -1.93 5.20 12.11
C SER A 463 -0.59 5.65 11.54
N GLU A 464 -0.49 6.91 11.10
CA GLU A 464 0.72 7.41 10.45
C GLU A 464 1.66 8.07 11.44
N VAL A 465 2.95 7.87 11.18
CA VAL A 465 4.05 8.41 11.96
C VAL A 465 5.04 9.07 11.01
N VAL A 466 5.41 10.31 11.29
CA VAL A 466 6.53 10.98 10.63
C VAL A 466 7.80 10.71 11.42
N ALA A 467 8.81 10.17 10.76
CA ALA A 467 10.10 9.89 11.38
C ALA A 467 11.06 11.04 11.13
N LEU A 468 11.72 11.50 12.19
CA LEU A 468 12.67 12.63 12.18
C LEU A 468 14.04 12.20 12.66
N GLU A 469 15.09 12.58 11.93
CA GLU A 469 16.48 12.54 12.36
C GLU A 469 17.15 13.89 12.12
N ILE A 470 17.78 14.47 13.16
CA ILE A 470 18.57 15.68 13.04
C ILE A 470 20.00 15.36 13.41
N ARG A 471 20.96 15.76 12.57
CA ARG A 471 22.38 15.48 12.79
C ARG A 471 23.25 16.66 12.33
N PRO A 472 24.42 16.84 12.94
CA PRO A 472 25.42 17.76 12.42
C PRO A 472 25.97 17.26 11.08
N ALA A 473 26.17 18.18 10.12
CA ALA A 473 26.72 17.89 8.80
C ALA A 473 27.65 19.03 8.36
N ALA A 474 28.96 18.81 8.38
CA ALA A 474 29.98 19.75 7.90
C ALA A 474 29.85 21.19 8.46
N GLY A 475 29.37 21.36 9.68
CA GLY A 475 29.14 22.66 10.34
C GLY A 475 27.72 23.18 10.20
N ASP A 476 26.83 22.46 9.52
CA ASP A 476 25.40 22.72 9.36
C ASP A 476 24.57 21.70 10.16
N LEU A 477 23.25 21.86 10.20
CA LEU A 477 22.32 20.82 10.67
C LEU A 477 21.61 20.21 9.48
N GLU A 478 21.70 18.88 9.37
CA GLU A 478 20.91 18.11 8.44
C GLU A 478 19.67 17.57 9.16
N VAL A 479 18.51 17.87 8.61
CA VAL A 479 17.20 17.39 9.09
C VAL A 479 16.66 16.43 8.05
N CYS A 480 16.55 15.16 8.42
CA CYS A 480 15.89 14.14 7.62
C CYS A 480 14.49 13.89 8.18
N ALA A 481 13.49 13.89 7.31
CA ALA A 481 12.12 13.55 7.66
C ALA A 481 11.55 12.59 6.62
N TRP A 482 10.75 11.62 7.04
CA TRP A 482 9.99 10.76 6.13
C TRP A 482 8.61 10.43 6.64
N ASP A 483 7.72 10.30 5.65
CA ASP A 483 6.31 9.96 5.80
C ASP A 483 5.87 9.01 4.67
N ARG A 484 4.70 8.41 4.83
CA ARG A 484 4.05 7.57 3.81
C ARG A 484 2.84 8.25 3.17
N GLY A 485 2.85 9.55 3.11
CA GLY A 485 1.81 10.34 2.50
C GLY A 485 1.78 10.26 0.96
N THR A 486 0.94 11.08 0.37
CA THR A 486 0.87 11.23 -1.08
C THR A 486 2.20 11.73 -1.65
N ARG A 487 2.48 11.36 -2.91
CA ARG A 487 3.65 11.85 -3.61
C ARG A 487 3.60 13.37 -3.73
N TRP A 488 4.72 14.01 -3.52
CA TRP A 488 4.88 15.41 -3.90
C TRP A 488 4.95 15.50 -5.43
N GLU A 489 4.07 16.31 -6.04
CA GLU A 489 3.98 16.48 -7.51
C GLU A 489 4.59 17.80 -8.00
N GLY A 490 5.02 18.68 -7.11
CA GLY A 490 5.60 19.97 -7.47
C GLY A 490 7.11 19.89 -7.75
N ASP A 491 7.58 20.70 -8.72
CA ASP A 491 9.02 20.91 -8.91
C ASP A 491 9.58 21.71 -7.73
N LEU A 492 10.50 21.10 -7.01
CA LEU A 492 11.21 21.75 -5.91
C LEU A 492 12.03 22.96 -6.41
N SER A 493 12.34 23.06 -7.71
CA SER A 493 13.06 24.17 -8.33
C SER A 493 12.18 25.37 -8.72
N GLU A 494 10.86 25.17 -8.93
CA GLU A 494 9.97 26.19 -9.51
C GLU A 494 9.33 27.16 -8.51
N VAL A 495 9.40 26.91 -7.19
CA VAL A 495 8.84 27.87 -6.21
C VAL A 495 9.81 29.06 -6.05
N ALA A 496 9.57 30.12 -6.79
CA ALA A 496 10.37 31.36 -6.69
C ALA A 496 10.39 31.88 -5.24
N PRO A 497 11.51 32.39 -4.75
CA PRO A 497 11.57 33.02 -3.44
C PRO A 497 10.65 34.26 -3.44
N HIS A 498 9.66 34.29 -2.55
CA HIS A 498 8.81 35.49 -2.36
C HIS A 498 9.64 36.57 -1.70
N PRO A 499 9.78 37.82 -2.28
CA PRO A 499 10.71 38.83 -1.81
C PRO A 499 10.39 39.43 -0.42
N ASP A 500 9.19 39.26 0.13
CA ASP A 500 8.70 40.07 1.25
C ASP A 500 8.39 39.30 2.56
N LEU A 501 9.00 38.17 2.82
CA LEU A 501 8.89 37.55 4.14
C LEU A 501 10.09 37.96 5.02
N ALA A 502 10.02 39.13 5.61
CA ALA A 502 10.84 39.47 6.78
C ALA A 502 10.45 38.47 7.92
N LEU A 503 11.49 37.93 8.57
CA LEU A 503 11.34 37.00 9.72
C LEU A 503 10.89 37.79 10.95
N ASP A 504 9.67 38.31 10.97
CA ASP A 504 9.04 38.84 12.17
C ASP A 504 8.26 37.68 12.85
N ALA A 505 8.70 37.37 14.06
CA ALA A 505 8.12 36.30 14.88
C ALA A 505 6.61 36.44 15.19
N GLN A 506 6.00 37.59 14.83
CA GLN A 506 4.57 37.83 15.02
C GLN A 506 3.69 37.42 13.85
N ASN A 507 4.25 37.01 12.70
CA ASN A 507 3.48 36.63 11.51
C ASN A 507 3.30 35.13 11.29
N ALA A 508 3.61 34.27 12.28
CA ALA A 508 3.44 32.83 12.23
C ALA A 508 1.96 32.38 12.11
N ALA A 509 1.00 33.27 12.28
CA ALA A 509 -0.44 32.96 12.24
C ALA A 509 -1.08 32.98 10.84
N PHE A 510 -0.33 33.27 9.77
CA PHE A 510 -0.88 33.42 8.41
C PHE A 510 -0.40 32.36 7.41
N ALA A 511 -0.42 31.09 7.79
CA ALA A 511 -0.21 29.97 6.87
C ALA A 511 -1.52 29.54 6.21
N ALA A 512 -2.05 30.34 5.28
CA ALA A 512 -3.12 29.91 4.40
C ALA A 512 -2.55 29.38 3.07
N ARG A 513 -2.81 28.09 2.80
CA ARG A 513 -2.72 27.37 1.51
C ARG A 513 -1.65 27.82 0.51
N GLY A 514 -0.59 27.02 0.36
CA GLY A 514 0.45 27.18 -0.67
C GLY A 514 1.71 27.96 -0.25
N ARG A 515 1.75 28.55 0.96
CA ARG A 515 2.89 29.32 1.47
C ARG A 515 3.91 28.50 2.27
N GLY A 516 3.53 27.36 2.82
CA GLY A 516 4.38 26.53 3.69
C GLY A 516 5.68 26.11 3.00
N PHE A 517 5.62 25.74 1.73
CA PHE A 517 6.81 25.34 1.00
C PHE A 517 7.77 26.51 0.68
N ALA A 518 7.23 27.70 0.47
CA ALA A 518 8.04 28.91 0.32
C ALA A 518 8.81 29.25 1.62
N ILE A 519 8.21 28.96 2.78
CA ILE A 519 8.85 29.09 4.09
C ILE A 519 10.00 28.08 4.21
N LEU A 520 9.76 26.80 3.92
CA LEU A 520 10.79 25.76 3.97
C LEU A 520 12.02 26.11 3.13
N ARG A 521 11.83 26.67 1.93
CA ARG A 521 12.91 27.13 1.05
C ARG A 521 13.69 28.33 1.56
N LYS A 522 13.06 29.22 2.32
CA LYS A 522 13.76 30.35 2.94
C LYS A 522 14.59 29.94 4.14
N VAL A 523 14.12 28.93 4.84
CA VAL A 523 14.73 28.46 6.09
C VAL A 523 15.87 27.49 5.82
N ALA A 524 15.69 26.57 4.87
CA ALA A 524 16.69 25.60 4.49
C ALA A 524 17.60 26.10 3.36
N ARG A 525 18.90 25.85 3.47
CA ARG A 525 19.90 26.13 2.42
C ARG A 525 19.68 25.21 1.21
N SER A 526 19.29 23.98 1.44
CA SER A 526 18.92 23.04 0.39
C SER A 526 17.85 22.07 0.88
N ILE A 527 17.02 21.60 -0.07
CA ILE A 527 15.98 20.59 0.14
C ILE A 527 16.17 19.52 -0.92
N ALA A 528 16.32 18.28 -0.48
CA ALA A 528 16.30 17.11 -1.34
C ALA A 528 15.06 16.27 -1.02
N TYR A 529 14.46 15.69 -2.06
CA TYR A 529 13.31 14.80 -1.96
C TYR A 529 13.58 13.51 -2.73
N GLU A 530 13.30 12.40 -2.09
CA GLU A 530 13.38 11.06 -2.66
C GLU A 530 12.09 10.31 -2.32
N ARG A 531 11.68 9.40 -3.19
CA ARG A 531 10.53 8.52 -2.92
C ARG A 531 10.86 7.08 -3.22
N PHE A 532 10.56 6.20 -2.26
CA PHE A 532 10.77 4.76 -2.34
C PHE A 532 9.48 4.04 -1.91
N GLU A 533 8.86 3.22 -2.75
CA GLU A 533 7.69 2.38 -2.41
C GLU A 533 6.64 3.06 -1.48
N GLY A 534 6.23 4.28 -1.83
CA GLY A 534 5.28 5.03 -1.01
C GLY A 534 5.86 5.76 0.19
N LEU A 535 7.17 5.64 0.48
CA LEU A 535 7.88 6.43 1.48
C LEU A 535 8.43 7.71 0.85
N ASN A 536 8.05 8.86 1.36
CA ASN A 536 8.65 10.15 1.05
C ASN A 536 9.81 10.40 2.01
N LYS A 537 10.98 10.76 1.49
CA LYS A 537 12.13 11.19 2.28
C LYS A 537 12.49 12.61 1.90
N TYR A 538 12.54 13.48 2.88
CA TYR A 538 12.99 14.86 2.74
C TYR A 538 14.30 15.03 3.50
N THR A 539 15.25 15.72 2.90
CA THR A 539 16.51 16.10 3.54
C THR A 539 16.66 17.61 3.43
N PHE A 540 16.68 18.28 4.56
CA PHE A 540 16.87 19.74 4.67
C PHE A 540 18.22 20.02 5.27
N LEU A 541 18.96 20.96 4.71
CA LEU A 541 20.22 21.45 5.26
C LEU A 541 20.01 22.85 5.84
N LEU A 542 20.20 23.00 7.14
CA LEU A 542 20.13 24.28 7.85
C LEU A 542 21.54 24.79 8.13
N GLU A 543 21.84 25.99 7.68
CA GLU A 543 23.12 26.67 7.91
C GLU A 543 23.31 27.00 9.40
N ALA A 544 24.31 26.39 10.05
CA ALA A 544 24.58 26.55 11.48
C ALA A 544 25.43 27.78 11.80
N LYS A 545 26.09 28.40 10.81
CA LYS A 545 26.78 29.66 10.98
C LYS A 545 25.81 30.82 10.74
N ALA A 546 25.66 31.73 11.70
CA ALA A 546 25.08 33.03 11.44
C ALA A 546 25.92 33.66 10.34
N GLY A 547 25.34 33.98 9.18
CA GLY A 547 26.02 34.65 8.08
C GLY A 547 26.76 35.85 8.65
N GLY A 548 28.08 35.81 8.61
CA GLY A 548 28.89 36.96 8.90
C GLY A 548 28.56 38.00 7.81
N GLY A 549 27.81 39.04 8.18
CA GLY A 549 27.63 40.19 7.34
C GLY A 549 29.01 40.80 7.07
N GLY A 550 29.39 40.78 5.81
CA GLY A 550 30.41 41.60 5.23
C GLY A 550 29.74 42.73 4.47
#